data_37e09f80c3b6b41e43c7adad84189383
#
_entry.id   37e09f80c3b6b41e43c7adad84189383
#
_cell.length_a   1.000
_cell.length_b   1.000
_cell.length_c   1.000
_cell.angle_alpha   90.00
_cell.angle_beta   90.00
_cell.angle_gamma   90.00
#
_symmetry.space_group_name_H-M   'P 1'
#
loop_
_entity.id
_entity.type
_entity.pdbx_description
1 polymer ?
#
loop_
_entity_poly.entity_id
_entity_poly.type
_entity_poly.pdbx_seq_one_letter_code
_entity_poly.pdbx_strand_id
1 'polypeptide(L)'
;MLENSKRVLSIDIFRGMTILVMVFVNDVASVKGLPWWTYHIPPGVQGITYVDVVFPAFLFIVGMAIPLAIKKRKSKGDSLGKLIYHSIIRSLSLVAIGLLIMNGREVNPIETGLSYAAWNVLMFIGVILVWNIYPKKAGKFGLLLKGLKWTGIVLLILLLVIYRREFDGDIYWINPRNWAILGGIGWAYLSVVLIYFITRGNFRWLVVSFILLVILNVISKAGYVDFLRNLPRFIWPIGSGSLASITMAGLLMSRIFLGKSIASSIREKYLWGSLYAFLLLLAGWVLMPFGLAKIGSTPSWCLYSAGICVVIFMALYWIVDVKGVTSWAGFMKPAGSNPLLTYILPDVYYAIFGLYHFASIAGEGWPGVLRSLLFSLFVLGISALLTRMKIRLQL
;
A
#
# COMPACT_ATOMS: atom_id res chain seq x y z
N MET A 1 27.74 -6.34 -0.24
CA MET A 1 27.34 -5.93 1.13
C MET A 1 26.68 -4.56 1.06
N LEU A 2 25.52 -4.38 1.67
CA LEU A 2 24.90 -3.07 1.81
C LEU A 2 25.62 -2.34 2.96
N GLU A 3 26.06 -1.10 2.76
CA GLU A 3 26.76 -0.29 3.76
C GLU A 3 25.99 -0.18 5.07
N ASN A 4 26.69 0.07 6.22
CA ASN A 4 26.06 0.43 7.49
C ASN A 4 25.04 1.52 7.19
N SER A 5 23.76 1.17 7.16
CA SER A 5 22.76 1.90 6.42
C SER A 5 22.45 3.22 7.09
N LYS A 6 23.05 4.29 6.62
CA LYS A 6 22.37 5.58 6.66
C LYS A 6 20.97 5.33 6.09
N ARG A 7 19.95 5.74 6.82
CA ARG A 7 18.54 5.64 6.42
C ARG A 7 18.38 6.36 5.08
N VAL A 8 17.89 5.66 4.06
CA VAL A 8 17.67 6.25 2.72
C VAL A 8 16.42 7.12 2.81
N LEU A 9 16.62 8.43 2.90
CA LEU A 9 15.54 9.38 3.17
C LEU A 9 14.57 9.50 2.00
N SER A 10 15.04 9.36 0.76
CA SER A 10 14.19 9.39 -0.43
C SER A 10 13.08 8.33 -0.39
N ILE A 11 13.31 7.13 0.15
CA ILE A 11 12.26 6.11 0.30
C ILE A 11 11.18 6.56 1.29
N ASP A 12 11.59 7.16 2.41
CA ASP A 12 10.63 7.63 3.42
C ASP A 12 9.83 8.83 2.90
N ILE A 13 10.46 9.73 2.15
CA ILE A 13 9.81 10.88 1.52
C ILE A 13 8.88 10.40 0.40
N PHE A 14 9.32 9.46 -0.44
CA PHE A 14 8.47 8.89 -1.49
C PHE A 14 7.22 8.24 -0.89
N ARG A 15 7.36 7.51 0.22
CA ARG A 15 6.22 6.93 0.95
C ARG A 15 5.28 8.02 1.49
N GLY A 16 5.81 9.05 2.14
CA GLY A 16 5.02 10.16 2.66
C GLY A 16 4.27 10.92 1.56
N MET A 17 4.95 11.19 0.44
CA MET A 17 4.37 11.83 -0.73
C MET A 17 3.26 10.96 -1.35
N THR A 18 3.50 9.66 -1.51
CA THR A 18 2.50 8.73 -2.05
C THR A 18 1.25 8.68 -1.19
N ILE A 19 1.38 8.69 0.15
CA ILE A 19 0.22 8.72 1.06
C ILE A 19 -0.51 10.05 0.96
N LEU A 20 0.18 11.18 0.94
CA LEU A 20 -0.45 12.50 0.79
C LEU A 20 -1.26 12.55 -0.50
N VAL A 21 -0.64 12.18 -1.63
CA VAL A 21 -1.31 12.16 -2.93
C VAL A 21 -2.49 11.18 -2.92
N MET A 22 -2.37 10.03 -2.24
CA MET A 22 -3.45 9.06 -2.15
C MET A 22 -4.65 9.60 -1.38
N VAL A 23 -4.45 10.28 -0.24
CA VAL A 23 -5.55 10.92 0.49
C VAL A 23 -6.21 11.99 -0.38
N PHE A 24 -5.39 12.79 -1.09
CA PHE A 24 -5.87 13.82 -2.00
C PHE A 24 -6.70 13.25 -3.16
N VAL A 25 -6.20 12.26 -3.89
CA VAL A 25 -6.91 11.71 -5.06
C VAL A 25 -8.17 10.95 -4.67
N ASN A 26 -8.20 10.33 -3.50
CA ASN A 26 -9.39 9.64 -3.01
C ASN A 26 -10.51 10.63 -2.64
N ASP A 27 -10.17 11.79 -2.08
CA ASP A 27 -11.15 12.83 -1.76
C ASP A 27 -11.58 13.60 -3.01
N VAL A 28 -10.64 13.97 -3.88
CA VAL A 28 -10.93 14.69 -5.13
C VAL A 28 -11.79 13.88 -6.11
N ALA A 29 -11.82 12.57 -5.98
CA ALA A 29 -12.68 11.69 -6.77
C ALA A 29 -14.19 12.00 -6.58
N SER A 30 -14.56 12.64 -5.47
CA SER A 30 -15.94 13.10 -5.21
C SER A 30 -16.27 14.44 -5.83
N VAL A 31 -15.29 15.22 -6.30
CA VAL A 31 -15.47 16.57 -6.88
C VAL A 31 -15.91 16.44 -8.33
N LYS A 32 -16.97 17.16 -8.71
CA LYS A 32 -17.50 17.16 -10.09
C LYS A 32 -16.88 18.30 -10.93
N GLY A 33 -16.99 18.18 -12.25
CA GLY A 33 -16.61 19.25 -13.19
C GLY A 33 -15.11 19.50 -13.34
N LEU A 34 -14.28 18.54 -12.99
CA LEU A 34 -12.82 18.61 -13.20
C LEU A 34 -12.42 17.98 -14.55
N PRO A 35 -11.24 18.33 -15.08
CA PRO A 35 -10.68 17.68 -16.26
C PRO A 35 -10.52 16.15 -16.04
N TRP A 36 -10.71 15.37 -17.11
CA TRP A 36 -10.71 13.90 -17.06
C TRP A 36 -9.43 13.28 -16.45
N TRP A 37 -8.30 13.90 -16.63
CA TRP A 37 -7.02 13.42 -16.11
C TRP A 37 -6.87 13.52 -14.59
N THR A 38 -7.82 14.16 -13.90
CA THR A 38 -7.86 14.25 -12.43
C THR A 38 -8.59 13.07 -11.80
N TYR A 39 -9.19 12.21 -12.61
CA TYR A 39 -9.94 11.04 -12.17
C TYR A 39 -9.21 9.74 -12.57
N HIS A 40 -9.67 8.64 -12.00
CA HIS A 40 -9.34 7.32 -12.52
C HIS A 40 -9.93 7.13 -13.92
N ILE A 41 -9.20 6.44 -14.78
CA ILE A 41 -9.74 5.98 -16.06
C ILE A 41 -10.92 5.04 -15.79
N PRO A 42 -12.11 5.29 -16.40
CA PRO A 42 -13.28 4.45 -16.20
C PRO A 42 -13.08 3.00 -16.65
N PRO A 43 -13.86 2.05 -16.08
CA PRO A 43 -13.87 0.68 -16.57
C PRO A 43 -14.15 0.60 -18.08
N GLY A 44 -13.40 -0.24 -18.80
CA GLY A 44 -13.56 -0.41 -20.25
C GLY A 44 -12.85 0.62 -21.12
N VAL A 45 -12.36 1.72 -20.55
CA VAL A 45 -11.57 2.73 -21.26
C VAL A 45 -10.07 2.43 -21.11
N GLN A 46 -9.32 2.58 -22.20
CA GLN A 46 -7.86 2.42 -22.20
C GLN A 46 -7.19 3.74 -21.84
N GLY A 47 -6.23 3.69 -20.93
CA GLY A 47 -5.47 4.85 -20.53
C GLY A 47 -4.87 4.75 -19.13
N ILE A 48 -4.09 5.75 -18.78
CA ILE A 48 -3.47 5.91 -17.47
C ILE A 48 -3.43 7.39 -17.11
N THR A 49 -3.87 7.73 -15.91
CA THR A 49 -3.70 9.07 -15.33
C THR A 49 -2.71 9.00 -14.16
N TYR A 50 -2.29 10.15 -13.62
CA TYR A 50 -1.45 10.18 -12.43
C TYR A 50 -2.15 9.51 -11.23
N VAL A 51 -3.47 9.57 -11.16
CA VAL A 51 -4.30 8.94 -10.12
C VAL A 51 -4.14 7.41 -10.15
N ASP A 52 -3.99 6.83 -11.35
CA ASP A 52 -3.83 5.38 -11.53
C ASP A 52 -2.44 4.87 -11.14
N VAL A 53 -1.45 5.76 -10.97
CA VAL A 53 -0.08 5.41 -10.56
C VAL A 53 0.10 5.42 -9.04
N VAL A 54 -0.79 6.04 -8.27
CA VAL A 54 -0.64 6.20 -6.81
C VAL A 54 -0.59 4.86 -6.09
N PHE A 55 -1.51 3.94 -6.39
CA PHE A 55 -1.50 2.61 -5.80
C PHE A 55 -0.26 1.77 -6.20
N PRO A 56 0.12 1.71 -7.49
CA PRO A 56 1.39 1.13 -7.90
C PRO A 56 2.61 1.69 -7.18
N ALA A 57 2.66 3.00 -6.95
CA ALA A 57 3.76 3.61 -6.22
C ALA A 57 3.89 3.04 -4.79
N PHE A 58 2.76 2.78 -4.14
CA PHE A 58 2.75 2.10 -2.83
C PHE A 58 3.36 0.70 -2.90
N LEU A 59 2.94 -0.11 -3.86
CA LEU A 59 3.46 -1.46 -4.09
C LEU A 59 4.97 -1.43 -4.38
N PHE A 60 5.39 -0.51 -5.23
CA PHE A 60 6.79 -0.30 -5.59
C PHE A 60 7.65 0.03 -4.35
N ILE A 61 7.20 0.97 -3.51
CA ILE A 61 7.88 1.37 -2.27
C ILE A 61 7.93 0.20 -1.27
N VAL A 62 6.86 -0.59 -1.16
CA VAL A 62 6.85 -1.80 -0.34
C VAL A 62 7.91 -2.78 -0.81
N GLY A 63 8.03 -2.99 -2.12
CA GLY A 63 9.09 -3.80 -2.73
C GLY A 63 10.49 -3.29 -2.40
N MET A 64 10.72 -1.99 -2.55
CA MET A 64 12.00 -1.36 -2.19
C MET A 64 12.38 -1.57 -0.72
N ALA A 65 11.40 -1.61 0.17
CA ALA A 65 11.63 -1.76 1.60
C ALA A 65 12.00 -3.20 2.02
N ILE A 66 11.66 -4.24 1.24
CA ILE A 66 11.88 -5.65 1.60
C ILE A 66 13.35 -5.96 1.92
N PRO A 67 14.34 -5.69 1.02
CA PRO A 67 15.73 -6.03 1.30
C PRO A 67 16.29 -5.30 2.52
N LEU A 68 15.87 -4.03 2.72
CA LEU A 68 16.29 -3.18 3.83
C LEU A 68 15.75 -3.71 5.17
N ALA A 69 14.46 -4.07 5.21
CA ALA A 69 13.82 -4.61 6.39
C ALA A 69 14.44 -5.95 6.80
N ILE A 70 14.65 -6.87 5.84
CA ILE A 70 15.27 -8.18 6.09
C ILE A 70 16.70 -8.00 6.59
N LYS A 71 17.49 -7.12 5.94
CA LYS A 71 18.86 -6.84 6.39
C LYS A 71 18.89 -6.32 7.83
N LYS A 72 18.04 -5.33 8.16
CA LYS A 72 17.95 -4.77 9.51
C LYS A 72 17.58 -5.80 10.56
N ARG A 73 16.71 -6.78 10.24
CA ARG A 73 16.34 -7.86 11.16
C ARG A 73 17.45 -8.90 11.31
N LYS A 74 18.10 -9.28 10.20
CA LYS A 74 19.27 -10.17 10.24
C LYS A 74 20.41 -9.59 11.09
N SER A 75 20.66 -8.27 11.00
CA SER A 75 21.68 -7.62 11.85
C SER A 75 21.32 -7.59 13.34
N LYS A 76 20.05 -7.85 13.69
CA LYS A 76 19.56 -8.01 15.06
C LYS A 76 19.57 -9.50 15.54
N GLY A 77 20.05 -10.42 14.69
CA GLY A 77 20.11 -11.84 15.01
C GLY A 77 18.83 -12.64 14.75
N ASP A 78 17.86 -12.09 13.99
CA ASP A 78 16.64 -12.84 13.67
C ASP A 78 16.96 -14.01 12.73
N SER A 79 16.53 -15.23 13.11
CA SER A 79 16.63 -16.45 12.28
C SER A 79 15.72 -16.38 11.06
N LEU A 80 15.96 -17.23 10.06
CA LEU A 80 15.14 -17.30 8.84
C LEU A 80 13.66 -17.58 9.19
N GLY A 81 13.38 -18.53 10.07
CA GLY A 81 12.01 -18.86 10.51
C GLY A 81 11.32 -17.66 11.14
N LYS A 82 12.03 -16.89 11.96
CA LYS A 82 11.50 -15.67 12.58
C LYS A 82 11.20 -14.57 11.54
N LEU A 83 12.06 -14.45 10.51
CA LEU A 83 11.83 -13.51 9.39
C LEU A 83 10.60 -13.91 8.58
N ILE A 84 10.44 -15.19 8.25
CA ILE A 84 9.25 -15.71 7.53
C ILE A 84 8.00 -15.47 8.37
N TYR A 85 7.99 -15.84 9.65
CA TYR A 85 6.87 -15.64 10.57
C TYR A 85 6.41 -14.17 10.60
N HIS A 86 7.36 -13.24 10.80
CA HIS A 86 7.02 -11.82 10.80
C HIS A 86 6.48 -11.33 9.45
N SER A 87 6.99 -11.86 8.34
CA SER A 87 6.49 -11.50 7.01
C SER A 87 5.07 -11.99 6.78
N ILE A 88 4.75 -13.20 7.23
CA ILE A 88 3.39 -13.76 7.16
C ILE A 88 2.43 -12.95 8.03
N ILE A 89 2.79 -12.69 9.30
CA ILE A 89 1.93 -11.91 10.22
C ILE A 89 1.67 -10.51 9.65
N ARG A 90 2.69 -9.86 9.09
CA ARG A 90 2.54 -8.54 8.46
C ARG A 90 1.58 -8.60 7.27
N SER A 91 1.70 -9.59 6.42
CA SER A 91 0.81 -9.78 5.26
C SER A 91 -0.63 -10.02 5.72
N LEU A 92 -0.83 -10.98 6.63
CA LEU A 92 -2.17 -11.31 7.14
C LEU A 92 -2.82 -10.14 7.87
N SER A 93 -2.03 -9.33 8.59
CA SER A 93 -2.52 -8.10 9.22
C SER A 93 -3.05 -7.09 8.19
N LEU A 94 -2.31 -6.88 7.08
CA LEU A 94 -2.77 -6.00 5.99
C LEU A 94 -4.06 -6.53 5.34
N VAL A 95 -4.12 -7.84 5.11
CA VAL A 95 -5.31 -8.49 4.54
C VAL A 95 -6.50 -8.36 5.48
N ALA A 96 -6.32 -8.61 6.79
CA ALA A 96 -7.38 -8.50 7.78
C ALA A 96 -7.92 -7.07 7.89
N ILE A 97 -7.04 -6.06 7.97
CA ILE A 97 -7.47 -4.65 8.02
C ILE A 97 -8.19 -4.27 6.72
N GLY A 98 -7.65 -4.67 5.56
CA GLY A 98 -8.30 -4.41 4.27
C GLY A 98 -9.68 -5.06 4.16
N LEU A 99 -9.83 -6.29 4.64
CA LEU A 99 -11.10 -7.00 4.70
C LEU A 99 -12.12 -6.26 5.57
N LEU A 100 -11.70 -5.83 6.77
CA LEU A 100 -12.55 -5.07 7.69
C LEU A 100 -13.03 -3.75 7.06
N ILE A 101 -12.14 -2.98 6.44
CA ILE A 101 -12.47 -1.70 5.81
C ILE A 101 -13.50 -1.89 4.68
N MET A 102 -13.30 -2.89 3.82
CA MET A 102 -14.23 -3.11 2.69
C MET A 102 -15.59 -3.62 3.14
N ASN A 103 -15.60 -4.57 4.07
CA ASN A 103 -16.87 -5.05 4.60
C ASN A 103 -17.58 -3.95 5.43
N GLY A 104 -16.83 -3.07 6.10
CA GLY A 104 -17.39 -1.93 6.79
C GLY A 104 -18.22 -0.98 5.91
N ARG A 105 -17.97 -0.96 4.60
CA ARG A 105 -18.76 -0.18 3.63
C ARG A 105 -20.10 -0.82 3.25
N GLU A 106 -20.24 -2.12 3.49
CA GLU A 106 -21.41 -2.95 3.12
C GLU A 106 -22.25 -3.33 4.36
N VAL A 107 -22.01 -2.74 5.53
CA VAL A 107 -22.75 -3.05 6.76
C VAL A 107 -24.24 -2.75 6.57
N ASN A 108 -25.10 -3.76 6.82
CA ASN A 108 -26.55 -3.56 6.96
C ASN A 108 -26.88 -3.18 8.41
N PRO A 109 -27.34 -1.92 8.68
CA PRO A 109 -27.57 -1.47 10.05
C PRO A 109 -28.67 -2.22 10.78
N ILE A 110 -29.71 -2.65 10.07
CA ILE A 110 -30.87 -3.33 10.64
C ILE A 110 -30.44 -4.71 11.15
N GLU A 111 -29.83 -5.51 10.29
CA GLU A 111 -29.43 -6.88 10.58
C GLU A 111 -28.22 -6.98 11.52
N THR A 112 -27.34 -5.97 11.51
CA THR A 112 -26.16 -5.89 12.39
C THR A 112 -26.52 -5.33 13.77
N GLY A 113 -27.62 -4.55 13.89
CA GLY A 113 -27.99 -3.86 15.12
C GLY A 113 -27.11 -2.65 15.47
N LEU A 114 -26.24 -2.22 14.56
CA LEU A 114 -25.39 -1.05 14.70
C LEU A 114 -25.50 -0.15 13.46
N SER A 115 -25.52 1.16 13.66
CA SER A 115 -25.43 2.09 12.54
C SER A 115 -24.11 1.92 11.79
N TYR A 116 -24.10 2.25 10.49
CA TYR A 116 -22.88 2.29 9.66
C TYR A 116 -21.71 3.02 10.35
N ALA A 117 -22.01 4.22 10.88
CA ALA A 117 -21.02 5.05 11.58
C ALA A 117 -20.48 4.35 12.84
N ALA A 118 -21.37 3.82 13.68
CA ALA A 118 -20.98 3.16 14.93
C ALA A 118 -20.11 1.93 14.64
N TRP A 119 -20.50 1.07 13.71
CA TRP A 119 -19.72 -0.12 13.38
C TRP A 119 -18.32 0.25 12.87
N ASN A 120 -18.20 1.20 11.94
CA ASN A 120 -16.92 1.62 11.38
C ASN A 120 -16.01 2.30 12.41
N VAL A 121 -16.55 3.20 13.25
CA VAL A 121 -15.77 3.85 14.31
C VAL A 121 -15.24 2.82 15.30
N LEU A 122 -16.08 1.88 15.76
CA LEU A 122 -15.65 0.82 16.67
C LEU A 122 -14.60 -0.09 16.01
N MET A 123 -14.76 -0.42 14.74
CA MET A 123 -13.80 -1.19 13.95
C MET A 123 -12.44 -0.48 13.91
N PHE A 124 -12.38 0.83 13.60
CA PHE A 124 -11.12 1.57 13.59
C PHE A 124 -10.50 1.70 14.98
N ILE A 125 -11.29 1.87 16.04
CA ILE A 125 -10.80 1.82 17.42
C ILE A 125 -10.14 0.45 17.67
N GLY A 126 -10.81 -0.64 17.33
CA GLY A 126 -10.25 -1.99 17.45
C GLY A 126 -8.94 -2.16 16.68
N VAL A 127 -8.89 -1.71 15.43
CA VAL A 127 -7.67 -1.72 14.61
C VAL A 127 -6.53 -0.93 15.29
N ILE A 128 -6.80 0.27 15.77
CA ILE A 128 -5.80 1.09 16.46
C ILE A 128 -5.31 0.37 17.72
N LEU A 129 -6.19 -0.17 18.54
CA LEU A 129 -5.82 -0.87 19.78
C LEU A 129 -4.97 -2.13 19.53
N VAL A 130 -5.29 -2.91 18.49
CA VAL A 130 -4.56 -4.15 18.18
C VAL A 130 -3.18 -3.88 17.60
N TRP A 131 -3.04 -2.95 16.65
CA TRP A 131 -1.80 -2.71 15.91
C TRP A 131 -0.96 -1.53 16.42
N ASN A 132 -1.37 -0.88 17.53
CA ASN A 132 -0.54 0.15 18.16
C ASN A 132 0.73 -0.45 18.79
N ILE A 133 1.83 0.29 18.68
CA ILE A 133 3.09 -0.06 19.37
C ILE A 133 3.01 0.39 20.82
N TYR A 134 2.89 -0.57 21.71
CA TYR A 134 2.94 -0.31 23.14
C TYR A 134 4.38 -0.37 23.69
N PRO A 135 4.77 0.49 24.64
CA PRO A 135 6.10 0.49 25.21
C PRO A 135 6.39 -0.81 25.98
N LYS A 136 7.56 -1.41 25.71
CA LYS A 136 7.97 -2.67 26.35
C LYS A 136 8.21 -2.54 27.87
N LYS A 137 8.69 -1.37 28.32
CA LYS A 137 8.94 -1.04 29.73
C LYS A 137 7.82 -0.12 30.21
N ALA A 138 6.66 -0.68 30.51
CA ALA A 138 5.47 0.09 30.89
C ALA A 138 5.26 0.16 32.41
N GLY A 139 6.15 -0.44 33.23
CA GLY A 139 6.01 -0.44 34.70
C GLY A 139 4.61 -0.85 35.16
N LYS A 140 4.01 -0.07 36.07
CA LYS A 140 2.65 -0.32 36.57
C LYS A 140 1.54 -0.30 35.52
N PHE A 141 1.78 0.35 34.37
CA PHE A 141 0.82 0.42 33.27
C PHE A 141 0.90 -0.78 32.29
N GLY A 142 1.83 -1.70 32.48
CA GLY A 142 2.03 -2.84 31.57
C GLY A 142 0.80 -3.74 31.42
N LEU A 143 0.07 -3.96 32.53
CA LEU A 143 -1.16 -4.74 32.53
C LEU A 143 -2.29 -4.00 31.77
N LEU A 144 -2.45 -2.70 31.98
CA LEU A 144 -3.42 -1.85 31.30
C LEU A 144 -3.19 -1.88 29.78
N LEU A 145 -1.93 -1.70 29.34
CA LEU A 145 -1.59 -1.70 27.90
C LEU A 145 -1.83 -3.06 27.24
N LYS A 146 -1.58 -4.17 27.94
CA LYS A 146 -1.97 -5.50 27.48
C LYS A 146 -3.50 -5.64 27.42
N GLY A 147 -4.20 -5.14 28.42
CA GLY A 147 -5.67 -5.09 28.44
C GLY A 147 -6.23 -4.36 27.24
N LEU A 148 -5.72 -3.17 26.92
CA LEU A 148 -6.15 -2.40 25.73
C LEU A 148 -6.01 -3.19 24.42
N LYS A 149 -4.92 -3.93 24.25
CA LYS A 149 -4.74 -4.78 23.08
C LYS A 149 -5.77 -5.91 23.02
N TRP A 150 -6.03 -6.58 24.14
CA TRP A 150 -7.04 -7.64 24.21
C TRP A 150 -8.46 -7.09 24.01
N THR A 151 -8.78 -5.91 24.57
CA THR A 151 -10.04 -5.21 24.33
C THR A 151 -10.22 -4.97 22.81
N GLY A 152 -9.17 -4.51 22.12
CA GLY A 152 -9.21 -4.34 20.66
C GLY A 152 -9.50 -5.65 19.92
N ILE A 153 -8.87 -6.76 20.32
CA ILE A 153 -9.09 -8.08 19.71
C ILE A 153 -10.54 -8.53 19.93
N VAL A 154 -11.02 -8.47 21.18
CA VAL A 154 -12.40 -8.86 21.55
C VAL A 154 -13.40 -8.00 20.79
N LEU A 155 -13.18 -6.68 20.73
CA LEU A 155 -14.04 -5.75 19.99
C LEU A 155 -14.14 -6.14 18.50
N LEU A 156 -13.01 -6.40 17.85
CA LEU A 156 -13.03 -6.81 16.45
C LEU A 156 -13.74 -8.15 16.24
N ILE A 157 -13.53 -9.13 17.14
CA ILE A 157 -14.23 -10.42 17.07
C ILE A 157 -15.74 -10.21 17.22
N LEU A 158 -16.18 -9.42 18.19
CA LEU A 158 -17.60 -9.13 18.40
C LEU A 158 -18.23 -8.46 17.17
N LEU A 159 -17.55 -7.46 16.58
CA LEU A 159 -18.01 -6.80 15.37
C LEU A 159 -18.11 -7.79 14.19
N LEU A 160 -17.19 -8.75 14.08
CA LEU A 160 -17.24 -9.78 13.05
C LEU A 160 -18.41 -10.77 13.26
N VAL A 161 -18.71 -11.12 14.51
CA VAL A 161 -19.81 -12.04 14.84
C VAL A 161 -21.17 -11.45 14.51
N ILE A 162 -21.39 -10.17 14.85
CA ILE A 162 -22.66 -9.48 14.59
C ILE A 162 -22.78 -8.97 13.14
N TYR A 163 -21.68 -8.94 12.37
CA TYR A 163 -21.66 -8.37 11.03
C TYR A 163 -22.67 -9.05 10.10
N ARG A 164 -23.48 -8.26 9.41
CA ARG A 164 -24.38 -8.71 8.33
C ARG A 164 -24.33 -7.69 7.22
N ARG A 165 -24.39 -8.18 5.99
CA ARG A 165 -24.56 -7.37 4.78
C ARG A 165 -25.71 -7.93 3.95
N GLU A 166 -26.32 -7.07 3.18
CA GLU A 166 -27.35 -7.45 2.22
C GLU A 166 -26.76 -7.41 0.79
N PHE A 167 -27.04 -8.39 0.01
CA PHE A 167 -26.68 -8.44 -1.39
C PHE A 167 -27.75 -9.22 -2.16
N ASP A 168 -28.34 -8.58 -3.17
CA ASP A 168 -29.38 -9.16 -4.01
C ASP A 168 -30.62 -9.66 -3.22
N GLY A 169 -30.97 -8.95 -2.13
CA GLY A 169 -32.10 -9.29 -1.27
C GLY A 169 -31.81 -10.34 -0.20
N ASP A 170 -30.65 -10.99 -0.22
CA ASP A 170 -30.25 -11.98 0.75
C ASP A 170 -29.25 -11.41 1.78
N ILE A 171 -29.28 -11.97 2.99
CA ILE A 171 -28.40 -11.60 4.09
C ILE A 171 -27.19 -12.51 4.12
N TYR A 172 -26.02 -11.91 4.04
CA TYR A 172 -24.74 -12.62 4.05
C TYR A 172 -23.86 -12.16 5.21
N TRP A 173 -22.92 -13.01 5.56
CA TRP A 173 -21.80 -12.66 6.42
C TRP A 173 -20.70 -11.99 5.60
N ILE A 174 -19.49 -11.91 6.14
CA ILE A 174 -18.32 -11.24 5.54
C ILE A 174 -18.05 -11.72 4.11
N ASN A 175 -17.74 -10.79 3.22
CA ASN A 175 -17.20 -11.10 1.90
C ASN A 175 -15.68 -11.34 1.99
N PRO A 176 -15.20 -12.59 1.98
CA PRO A 176 -13.79 -12.89 2.18
C PRO A 176 -12.91 -12.58 0.95
N ARG A 177 -13.52 -12.19 -0.17
CA ARG A 177 -12.83 -11.88 -1.43
C ARG A 177 -12.54 -10.39 -1.60
N ASN A 178 -13.14 -9.54 -0.77
CA ASN A 178 -13.02 -8.10 -0.89
C ASN A 178 -12.09 -7.55 0.22
N TRP A 179 -10.81 -7.36 -0.08
CA TRP A 179 -9.76 -6.92 0.86
C TRP A 179 -9.12 -5.57 0.55
N ALA A 180 -9.73 -4.76 -0.29
CA ALA A 180 -9.26 -3.41 -0.65
C ALA A 180 -7.79 -3.33 -1.10
N ILE A 181 -7.29 -2.11 -1.13
CA ILE A 181 -5.90 -1.76 -1.44
C ILE A 181 -4.92 -2.42 -0.45
N LEU A 182 -5.22 -2.38 0.86
CA LEU A 182 -4.34 -2.93 1.91
C LEU A 182 -4.14 -4.43 1.77
N GLY A 183 -5.20 -5.18 1.51
CA GLY A 183 -5.09 -6.61 1.29
C GLY A 183 -4.35 -6.95 0.00
N GLY A 184 -4.54 -6.15 -1.07
CA GLY A 184 -3.74 -6.26 -2.29
C GLY A 184 -2.25 -6.06 -2.03
N ILE A 185 -1.88 -5.08 -1.20
CA ILE A 185 -0.50 -4.86 -0.74
C ILE A 185 -0.01 -6.06 0.09
N GLY A 186 -0.86 -6.60 0.98
CA GLY A 186 -0.52 -7.75 1.80
C GLY A 186 -0.15 -8.98 0.97
N TRP A 187 -0.97 -9.33 -0.01
CA TRP A 187 -0.73 -10.48 -0.90
C TRP A 187 0.50 -10.27 -1.80
N ALA A 188 0.67 -9.09 -2.38
CA ALA A 188 1.83 -8.76 -3.20
C ALA A 188 3.13 -8.80 -2.38
N TYR A 189 3.11 -8.25 -1.16
CA TYR A 189 4.24 -8.31 -0.23
C TYR A 189 4.60 -9.76 0.12
N LEU A 190 3.61 -10.61 0.48
CA LEU A 190 3.84 -12.01 0.81
C LEU A 190 4.49 -12.76 -0.37
N SER A 191 3.93 -12.59 -1.57
CA SER A 191 4.45 -13.23 -2.77
C SER A 191 5.92 -12.87 -3.00
N VAL A 192 6.24 -11.58 -2.97
CA VAL A 192 7.59 -11.10 -3.29
C VAL A 192 8.59 -11.41 -2.18
N VAL A 193 8.19 -11.38 -0.90
CA VAL A 193 9.09 -11.75 0.20
C VAL A 193 9.39 -13.24 0.22
N LEU A 194 8.42 -14.10 -0.12
CA LEU A 194 8.67 -15.54 -0.27
C LEU A 194 9.63 -15.81 -1.42
N ILE A 195 9.43 -15.19 -2.58
CA ILE A 195 10.36 -15.28 -3.71
C ILE A 195 11.77 -14.81 -3.29
N TYR A 196 11.85 -13.71 -2.53
CA TYR A 196 13.14 -13.21 -2.02
C TYR A 196 13.85 -14.23 -1.10
N PHE A 197 13.11 -14.94 -0.25
CA PHE A 197 13.69 -15.99 0.60
C PHE A 197 14.12 -17.23 -0.21
N ILE A 198 13.29 -17.69 -1.14
CA ILE A 198 13.59 -18.83 -2.04
C ILE A 198 14.84 -18.53 -2.86
N THR A 199 14.92 -17.37 -3.45
CA THR A 199 16.07 -16.94 -4.27
C THR A 199 17.29 -16.53 -3.43
N ARG A 200 17.19 -16.53 -2.10
CA ARG A 200 18.20 -16.04 -1.16
C ARG A 200 18.66 -14.61 -1.49
N GLY A 201 17.81 -13.82 -2.13
CA GLY A 201 18.10 -12.46 -2.59
C GLY A 201 19.11 -12.38 -3.74
N ASN A 202 19.35 -13.47 -4.47
CA ASN A 202 20.22 -13.48 -5.64
C ASN A 202 19.60 -12.65 -6.77
N PHE A 203 20.36 -11.67 -7.28
CA PHE A 203 19.83 -10.70 -8.25
C PHE A 203 19.35 -11.34 -9.55
N ARG A 204 20.09 -12.32 -10.09
CA ARG A 204 19.71 -12.99 -11.35
C ARG A 204 18.38 -13.72 -11.20
N TRP A 205 18.19 -14.48 -10.12
CA TRP A 205 16.95 -15.19 -9.85
C TRP A 205 15.77 -14.24 -9.55
N LEU A 206 16.03 -13.06 -8.95
CA LEU A 206 15.01 -12.03 -8.76
C LEU A 206 14.55 -11.44 -10.10
N VAL A 207 15.48 -11.21 -11.04
CA VAL A 207 15.14 -10.77 -12.41
C VAL A 207 14.33 -11.85 -13.14
N VAL A 208 14.74 -13.11 -13.08
CA VAL A 208 13.98 -14.23 -13.65
C VAL A 208 12.57 -14.28 -13.05
N SER A 209 12.46 -14.18 -11.73
CA SER A 209 11.15 -14.18 -11.04
C SER A 209 10.28 -12.99 -11.47
N PHE A 210 10.86 -11.81 -11.68
CA PHE A 210 10.14 -10.65 -12.20
C PHE A 210 9.57 -10.93 -13.60
N ILE A 211 10.40 -11.47 -14.49
CA ILE A 211 9.98 -11.84 -15.86
C ILE A 211 8.84 -12.87 -15.81
N LEU A 212 8.96 -13.89 -14.96
CA LEU A 212 7.92 -14.91 -14.78
C LEU A 212 6.60 -14.32 -14.24
N LEU A 213 6.66 -13.33 -13.33
CA LEU A 213 5.47 -12.63 -12.84
C LEU A 213 4.80 -11.82 -13.95
N VAL A 214 5.57 -11.17 -14.82
CA VAL A 214 5.05 -10.43 -15.99
C VAL A 214 4.43 -11.40 -16.99
N ILE A 215 5.10 -12.52 -17.31
CA ILE A 215 4.57 -13.57 -18.17
C ILE A 215 3.25 -14.12 -17.60
N LEU A 216 3.21 -14.43 -16.32
CA LEU A 216 2.00 -14.89 -15.65
C LEU A 216 0.85 -13.87 -15.79
N ASN A 217 1.15 -12.57 -15.68
CA ASN A 217 0.15 -11.54 -15.87
C ASN A 217 -0.37 -11.51 -17.32
N VAL A 218 0.50 -11.64 -18.32
CA VAL A 218 0.13 -11.73 -19.73
C VAL A 218 -0.76 -12.95 -19.99
N ILE A 219 -0.34 -14.13 -19.55
CA ILE A 219 -1.08 -15.39 -19.72
C ILE A 219 -2.44 -15.33 -19.00
N SER A 220 -2.47 -14.75 -17.79
CA SER A 220 -3.71 -14.54 -17.05
C SER A 220 -4.65 -13.55 -17.73
N LYS A 221 -4.10 -12.50 -18.38
CA LYS A 221 -4.93 -11.54 -19.13
C LYS A 221 -5.46 -12.15 -20.42
N ALA A 222 -4.71 -13.06 -21.04
CA ALA A 222 -5.12 -13.82 -22.22
C ALA A 222 -6.14 -14.95 -21.91
N GLY A 223 -6.47 -15.21 -20.63
CA GLY A 223 -7.46 -16.21 -20.24
C GLY A 223 -6.94 -17.64 -20.05
N TYR A 224 -5.67 -17.92 -20.34
CA TYR A 224 -5.12 -19.30 -20.29
C TYR A 224 -5.00 -19.90 -18.90
N VAL A 225 -5.05 -19.09 -17.85
CA VAL A 225 -4.89 -19.52 -16.43
C VAL A 225 -6.01 -19.00 -15.53
N ASP A 226 -7.23 -18.90 -16.07
CA ASP A 226 -8.38 -18.38 -15.30
C ASP A 226 -8.69 -19.23 -14.05
N PHE A 227 -8.36 -20.52 -14.08
CA PHE A 227 -8.48 -21.38 -12.90
C PHE A 227 -7.66 -20.88 -11.70
N LEU A 228 -6.50 -20.24 -11.92
CA LEU A 228 -5.69 -19.65 -10.84
C LEU A 228 -6.39 -18.48 -10.17
N ARG A 229 -7.26 -17.77 -10.87
CA ARG A 229 -8.05 -16.65 -10.33
C ARG A 229 -9.09 -17.11 -9.33
N ASN A 230 -9.57 -18.36 -9.48
CA ASN A 230 -10.56 -18.98 -8.61
C ASN A 230 -9.94 -19.58 -7.35
N LEU A 231 -8.62 -19.81 -7.35
CA LEU A 231 -7.91 -20.31 -6.17
C LEU A 231 -7.94 -19.29 -5.02
N PRO A 232 -8.20 -19.73 -3.80
CA PRO A 232 -8.09 -18.87 -2.62
C PRO A 232 -6.67 -18.25 -2.51
N ARG A 233 -6.61 -16.97 -2.16
CA ARG A 233 -5.33 -16.23 -2.08
C ARG A 233 -4.36 -16.78 -1.02
N PHE A 234 -4.84 -17.46 0.00
CA PHE A 234 -3.97 -18.12 0.98
C PHE A 234 -3.27 -19.38 0.39
N ILE A 235 -3.82 -19.97 -0.69
CA ILE A 235 -3.16 -21.04 -1.45
C ILE A 235 -2.29 -20.46 -2.55
N TRP A 236 -2.81 -19.46 -3.29
CA TRP A 236 -2.13 -18.81 -4.41
C TRP A 236 -2.02 -17.29 -4.21
N PRO A 237 -1.10 -16.82 -3.30
CA PRO A 237 -0.97 -15.39 -2.98
C PRO A 237 -0.53 -14.52 -4.17
N ILE A 238 0.15 -15.11 -5.15
CA ILE A 238 0.65 -14.43 -6.36
C ILE A 238 -0.52 -13.92 -7.22
N GLY A 239 -1.65 -14.63 -7.27
CA GLY A 239 -2.78 -14.32 -8.13
C GLY A 239 -2.41 -14.28 -9.60
N SER A 240 -2.76 -13.21 -10.30
CA SER A 240 -2.40 -12.99 -11.70
C SER A 240 -0.95 -12.53 -11.90
N GLY A 241 -0.16 -12.36 -10.85
CA GLY A 241 1.20 -11.81 -10.94
C GLY A 241 1.29 -10.28 -11.03
N SER A 242 0.18 -9.58 -11.30
CA SER A 242 0.15 -8.13 -11.57
C SER A 242 0.72 -7.28 -10.42
N LEU A 243 0.12 -7.36 -9.23
CA LEU A 243 0.57 -6.56 -8.08
C LEU A 243 1.95 -7.01 -7.57
N ALA A 244 2.23 -8.32 -7.66
CA ALA A 244 3.52 -8.89 -7.32
C ALA A 244 4.63 -8.40 -8.27
N SER A 245 4.36 -8.20 -9.57
CA SER A 245 5.34 -7.68 -10.51
C SER A 245 5.74 -6.24 -10.18
N ILE A 246 4.78 -5.37 -9.85
CA ILE A 246 5.08 -3.98 -9.43
C ILE A 246 5.93 -3.97 -8.15
N THR A 247 5.57 -4.81 -7.17
CA THR A 247 6.32 -4.93 -5.92
C THR A 247 7.72 -5.47 -6.16
N MET A 248 7.87 -6.46 -7.06
CA MET A 248 9.16 -7.01 -7.47
C MET A 248 10.01 -5.97 -8.20
N ALA A 249 9.38 -5.14 -9.05
CA ALA A 249 10.08 -4.03 -9.71
C ALA A 249 10.71 -3.07 -8.70
N GLY A 250 9.98 -2.72 -7.64
CA GLY A 250 10.53 -1.91 -6.54
C GLY A 250 11.68 -2.61 -5.80
N LEU A 251 11.58 -3.91 -5.56
CA LEU A 251 12.65 -4.69 -4.95
C LEU A 251 13.91 -4.69 -5.83
N LEU A 252 13.79 -4.88 -7.14
CA LEU A 252 14.90 -4.81 -8.08
C LEU A 252 15.54 -3.41 -8.09
N MET A 253 14.74 -2.34 -8.07
CA MET A 253 15.24 -0.97 -7.97
C MET A 253 16.07 -0.76 -6.69
N SER A 254 15.60 -1.28 -5.57
CA SER A 254 16.37 -1.25 -4.31
C SER A 254 17.73 -1.99 -4.45
N ARG A 255 17.77 -3.11 -5.18
CA ARG A 255 19.00 -3.86 -5.42
C ARG A 255 19.98 -3.12 -6.35
N ILE A 256 19.46 -2.40 -7.34
CA ILE A 256 20.27 -1.57 -8.26
C ILE A 256 20.86 -0.37 -7.50
N PHE A 257 20.03 0.39 -6.78
CA PHE A 257 20.45 1.66 -6.18
C PHE A 257 21.16 1.51 -4.84
N LEU A 258 20.80 0.52 -4.03
CA LEU A 258 21.29 0.36 -2.67
C LEU A 258 22.22 -0.84 -2.50
N GLY A 259 22.32 -1.67 -3.53
CA GLY A 259 23.26 -2.81 -3.59
C GLY A 259 24.59 -2.39 -4.20
N LYS A 260 25.69 -2.58 -3.47
CA LYS A 260 27.05 -2.30 -3.99
C LYS A 260 27.50 -3.23 -5.13
N SER A 261 26.77 -4.32 -5.40
CA SER A 261 27.17 -5.35 -6.36
C SER A 261 26.86 -4.98 -7.82
N ILE A 262 25.97 -4.02 -8.07
CA ILE A 262 25.51 -3.66 -9.42
C ILE A 262 25.98 -2.25 -9.78
N ALA A 263 25.82 -1.29 -8.87
CA ALA A 263 26.22 0.08 -9.07
C ALA A 263 26.94 0.59 -7.82
N SER A 264 28.21 0.94 -7.96
CA SER A 264 29.07 1.45 -6.88
C SER A 264 29.09 2.98 -6.82
N SER A 265 29.09 3.63 -7.98
CA SER A 265 29.10 5.09 -8.12
C SER A 265 27.71 5.66 -8.37
N ILE A 266 27.53 6.97 -8.12
CA ILE A 266 26.28 7.68 -8.42
C ILE A 266 25.99 7.60 -9.93
N ARG A 267 27.00 7.75 -10.78
CA ARG A 267 26.87 7.66 -12.24
C ARG A 267 26.32 6.30 -12.67
N GLU A 268 26.88 5.22 -12.14
CA GLU A 268 26.40 3.85 -12.43
C GLU A 268 24.97 3.63 -11.95
N LYS A 269 24.61 4.12 -10.77
CA LYS A 269 23.22 4.04 -10.26
C LYS A 269 22.24 4.68 -11.22
N TYR A 270 22.56 5.86 -11.73
CA TYR A 270 21.70 6.56 -12.68
C TYR A 270 21.68 5.88 -14.06
N LEU A 271 22.82 5.39 -14.53
CA LEU A 271 22.89 4.63 -15.78
C LEU A 271 22.00 3.37 -15.72
N TRP A 272 22.20 2.53 -14.72
CA TRP A 272 21.40 1.31 -14.54
C TRP A 272 19.93 1.61 -14.20
N GLY A 273 19.66 2.65 -13.44
CA GLY A 273 18.30 3.08 -13.15
C GLY A 273 17.57 3.59 -14.38
N SER A 274 18.23 4.40 -15.22
CA SER A 274 17.65 4.89 -16.50
C SER A 274 17.41 3.76 -17.48
N LEU A 275 18.36 2.83 -17.63
CA LEU A 275 18.17 1.63 -18.44
C LEU A 275 16.99 0.80 -17.93
N TYR A 276 16.88 0.62 -16.62
CA TYR A 276 15.77 -0.13 -16.03
C TYR A 276 14.42 0.56 -16.27
N ALA A 277 14.33 1.88 -16.09
CA ALA A 277 13.13 2.66 -16.39
C ALA A 277 12.75 2.51 -17.88
N PHE A 278 13.72 2.67 -18.77
CA PHE A 278 13.53 2.53 -20.22
C PHE A 278 12.99 1.14 -20.58
N LEU A 279 13.59 0.07 -20.05
CA LEU A 279 13.15 -1.31 -20.33
C LEU A 279 11.73 -1.57 -19.80
N LEU A 280 11.35 -1.03 -18.64
CA LEU A 280 10.00 -1.14 -18.10
C LEU A 280 8.98 -0.42 -18.98
N LEU A 281 9.29 0.81 -19.40
CA LEU A 281 8.41 1.61 -20.27
C LEU A 281 8.29 0.99 -21.66
N LEU A 282 9.39 0.51 -22.23
CA LEU A 282 9.40 -0.18 -23.52
C LEU A 282 8.58 -1.48 -23.46
N ALA A 283 8.79 -2.31 -22.44
CA ALA A 283 7.99 -3.52 -22.24
C ALA A 283 6.51 -3.21 -22.02
N GLY A 284 6.19 -2.12 -21.30
CA GLY A 284 4.83 -1.62 -21.14
C GLY A 284 4.21 -1.25 -22.49
N TRP A 285 4.98 -0.61 -23.38
CA TRP A 285 4.54 -0.25 -24.71
C TRP A 285 4.33 -1.50 -25.59
N VAL A 286 5.25 -2.45 -25.59
CA VAL A 286 5.12 -3.70 -26.35
C VAL A 286 3.89 -4.50 -25.92
N LEU A 287 3.52 -4.45 -24.64
CA LEU A 287 2.37 -5.18 -24.11
C LEU A 287 1.05 -4.40 -24.18
N MET A 288 1.01 -3.22 -24.79
CA MET A 288 -0.23 -2.44 -24.98
C MET A 288 -1.38 -3.21 -25.67
N PRO A 289 -1.15 -4.16 -26.58
CA PRO A 289 -2.24 -4.98 -27.12
C PRO A 289 -3.05 -5.75 -26.08
N PHE A 290 -2.49 -6.03 -24.90
CA PHE A 290 -3.21 -6.61 -23.74
C PHE A 290 -4.01 -5.60 -22.94
N GLY A 291 -4.05 -4.35 -23.39
CA GLY A 291 -4.75 -3.21 -22.81
C GLY A 291 -3.91 -2.40 -21.83
N LEU A 292 -4.28 -1.14 -21.66
CA LEU A 292 -3.70 -0.22 -20.68
C LEU A 292 -4.80 0.22 -19.73
N ALA A 293 -4.99 -0.51 -18.63
CA ALA A 293 -6.03 -0.22 -17.63
C ALA A 293 -5.64 -0.68 -16.23
N LYS A 294 -5.89 0.19 -15.25
CA LYS A 294 -5.79 -0.12 -13.82
C LYS A 294 -6.81 -1.19 -13.42
N ILE A 295 -8.05 -1.02 -13.88
CA ILE A 295 -9.12 -2.00 -13.65
C ILE A 295 -8.82 -3.23 -14.50
N GLY A 296 -8.62 -4.36 -13.82
CA GLY A 296 -8.11 -5.59 -14.43
C GLY A 296 -6.58 -5.74 -14.38
N SER A 297 -5.85 -4.73 -13.87
CA SER A 297 -4.41 -4.77 -13.59
C SER A 297 -3.60 -5.32 -14.77
N THR A 298 -3.73 -4.69 -15.94
CA THR A 298 -3.11 -5.14 -17.20
C THR A 298 -1.59 -5.11 -17.13
N PRO A 299 -0.88 -5.97 -17.91
CA PRO A 299 0.58 -5.98 -17.95
C PRO A 299 1.20 -4.62 -18.28
N SER A 300 0.66 -3.92 -19.28
CA SER A 300 1.14 -2.60 -19.65
C SER A 300 1.02 -1.59 -18.52
N TRP A 301 -0.14 -1.55 -17.86
CA TRP A 301 -0.35 -0.65 -16.72
C TRP A 301 0.63 -0.94 -15.58
N CYS A 302 0.91 -2.21 -15.27
CA CYS A 302 1.89 -2.58 -14.25
C CYS A 302 3.29 -2.08 -14.58
N LEU A 303 3.72 -2.26 -15.83
CA LEU A 303 5.06 -1.90 -16.27
C LEU A 303 5.24 -0.39 -16.43
N TYR A 304 4.26 0.32 -17.01
CA TYR A 304 4.28 1.79 -17.07
C TYR A 304 4.31 2.40 -15.69
N SER A 305 3.46 1.93 -14.78
CA SER A 305 3.44 2.41 -13.40
C SER A 305 4.78 2.18 -12.70
N ALA A 306 5.38 0.99 -12.87
CA ALA A 306 6.69 0.70 -12.31
C ALA A 306 7.79 1.59 -12.90
N GLY A 307 7.80 1.80 -14.24
CA GLY A 307 8.75 2.68 -14.91
C GLY A 307 8.66 4.13 -14.43
N ILE A 308 7.44 4.66 -14.31
CA ILE A 308 7.18 6.00 -13.75
C ILE A 308 7.70 6.08 -12.31
N CYS A 309 7.45 5.06 -11.48
CA CYS A 309 7.96 5.03 -10.10
C CYS A 309 9.49 5.02 -10.03
N VAL A 310 10.17 4.33 -10.95
CA VAL A 310 11.65 4.38 -11.06
C VAL A 310 12.11 5.81 -11.31
N VAL A 311 11.51 6.52 -12.28
CA VAL A 311 11.87 7.91 -12.60
C VAL A 311 11.64 8.83 -11.41
N ILE A 312 10.48 8.74 -10.76
CA ILE A 312 10.17 9.53 -9.55
C ILE A 312 11.18 9.24 -8.44
N PHE A 313 11.49 7.97 -8.18
CA PHE A 313 12.46 7.61 -7.14
C PHE A 313 13.86 8.15 -7.45
N MET A 314 14.32 8.07 -8.70
CA MET A 314 15.61 8.63 -9.11
C MET A 314 15.68 10.14 -8.88
N ALA A 315 14.63 10.89 -9.24
CA ALA A 315 14.53 12.32 -8.99
C ALA A 315 14.58 12.63 -7.48
N LEU A 316 13.81 11.91 -6.67
CA LEU A 316 13.82 12.06 -5.22
C LEU A 316 15.18 11.71 -4.60
N TYR A 317 15.82 10.63 -5.06
CA TYR A 317 17.14 10.24 -4.58
C TYR A 317 18.18 11.32 -4.88
N TRP A 318 18.11 11.95 -6.06
CA TRP A 318 19.00 13.07 -6.41
C TRP A 318 18.81 14.26 -5.49
N ILE A 319 17.57 14.71 -5.30
CA ILE A 319 17.25 15.89 -4.49
C ILE A 319 17.61 15.65 -3.02
N VAL A 320 17.23 14.48 -2.49
CA VAL A 320 17.23 14.19 -1.06
C VAL A 320 18.55 13.58 -0.59
N ASP A 321 19.01 12.50 -1.25
CA ASP A 321 20.17 11.73 -0.75
C ASP A 321 21.49 12.21 -1.38
N VAL A 322 21.46 12.81 -2.59
CA VAL A 322 22.66 13.33 -3.24
C VAL A 322 22.87 14.82 -2.92
N LYS A 323 21.84 15.66 -3.11
CA LYS A 323 21.91 17.11 -2.85
C LYS A 323 21.61 17.48 -1.39
N GLY A 324 21.06 16.58 -0.58
CA GLY A 324 20.78 16.83 0.83
C GLY A 324 19.59 17.77 1.08
N VAL A 325 18.78 18.11 0.05
CA VAL A 325 17.66 19.05 0.19
C VAL A 325 16.44 18.31 0.75
N THR A 326 16.19 18.47 2.05
CA THR A 326 15.13 17.73 2.77
C THR A 326 14.10 18.62 3.46
N SER A 327 14.35 19.95 3.55
CA SER A 327 13.50 20.90 4.30
C SER A 327 12.04 20.91 3.80
N TRP A 328 11.83 20.86 2.49
CA TRP A 328 10.52 20.87 1.86
C TRP A 328 9.64 19.66 2.20
N ALA A 329 10.25 18.52 2.56
CA ALA A 329 9.53 17.28 2.83
C ALA A 329 9.24 17.06 4.33
N GLY A 330 9.59 18.01 5.20
CA GLY A 330 9.46 17.88 6.65
C GLY A 330 8.03 17.57 7.12
N PHE A 331 7.04 18.20 6.50
CA PHE A 331 5.63 18.01 6.82
C PHE A 331 5.08 16.62 6.44
N MET A 332 5.72 15.90 5.51
CA MET A 332 5.32 14.55 5.10
C MET A 332 5.91 13.45 6.00
N LYS A 333 6.88 13.76 6.90
CA LYS A 333 7.50 12.78 7.80
C LYS A 333 6.50 11.96 8.62
N PRO A 334 5.40 12.55 9.17
CA PRO A 334 4.40 11.77 9.91
C PRO A 334 3.79 10.67 9.06
N ALA A 335 3.34 10.99 7.84
CA ALA A 335 2.78 10.03 6.89
C ALA A 335 3.80 8.93 6.52
N GLY A 336 5.04 9.29 6.24
CA GLY A 336 6.10 8.31 5.93
C GLY A 336 6.49 7.41 7.11
N SER A 337 6.35 7.88 8.35
CA SER A 337 6.70 7.13 9.57
C SER A 337 5.56 6.29 10.15
N ASN A 338 4.31 6.66 9.90
CA ASN A 338 3.10 6.01 10.38
C ASN A 338 2.07 5.84 9.25
N PRO A 339 2.46 5.14 8.18
CA PRO A 339 1.68 5.09 6.94
C PRO A 339 0.29 4.48 7.12
N LEU A 340 0.17 3.44 7.94
CA LEU A 340 -1.10 2.76 8.15
C LEU A 340 -2.10 3.68 8.88
N LEU A 341 -1.65 4.39 9.92
CA LEU A 341 -2.51 5.35 10.62
C LEU A 341 -3.01 6.44 9.66
N THR A 342 -2.08 7.04 8.89
CA THR A 342 -2.44 8.11 7.95
C THR A 342 -3.41 7.61 6.87
N TYR A 343 -3.27 6.34 6.46
CA TYR A 343 -4.14 5.70 5.47
C TYR A 343 -5.59 5.56 5.97
N ILE A 344 -5.79 5.15 7.24
CA ILE A 344 -7.13 4.90 7.76
C ILE A 344 -7.85 6.16 8.27
N LEU A 345 -7.13 7.24 8.56
CA LEU A 345 -7.71 8.47 9.10
C LEU A 345 -8.82 9.08 8.24
N PRO A 346 -8.75 9.15 6.90
CA PRO A 346 -9.85 9.60 6.07
C PRO A 346 -11.12 8.78 6.27
N ASP A 347 -11.00 7.45 6.30
CA ASP A 347 -12.17 6.58 6.49
C ASP A 347 -12.78 6.76 7.90
N VAL A 348 -11.95 6.99 8.94
CA VAL A 348 -12.40 7.36 10.29
C VAL A 348 -13.19 8.67 10.26
N TYR A 349 -12.66 9.68 9.57
CA TYR A 349 -13.33 10.97 9.43
C TYR A 349 -14.69 10.82 8.74
N TYR A 350 -14.74 10.11 7.62
CA TYR A 350 -15.97 9.88 6.87
C TYR A 350 -16.99 9.02 7.64
N ALA A 351 -16.55 8.11 8.48
CA ALA A 351 -17.44 7.33 9.35
C ALA A 351 -18.11 8.22 10.42
N ILE A 352 -17.41 9.23 10.95
CA ILE A 352 -17.93 10.13 12.00
C ILE A 352 -18.83 11.22 11.39
N PHE A 353 -18.35 11.88 10.35
CA PHE A 353 -18.99 13.11 9.83
C PHE A 353 -19.85 12.87 8.58
N GLY A 354 -19.81 11.66 8.01
CA GLY A 354 -20.49 11.31 6.78
C GLY A 354 -19.76 11.78 5.53
N LEU A 355 -19.50 10.88 4.61
CA LEU A 355 -18.82 11.17 3.34
C LEU A 355 -19.60 12.17 2.48
N TYR A 356 -20.92 11.98 2.36
CA TYR A 356 -21.77 12.82 1.51
C TYR A 356 -21.88 14.26 2.02
N HIS A 357 -21.98 14.45 3.33
CA HIS A 357 -22.04 15.79 3.92
C HIS A 357 -20.74 16.56 3.66
N PHE A 358 -19.59 15.92 3.86
CA PHE A 358 -18.31 16.54 3.58
C PHE A 358 -18.09 16.79 2.07
N ALA A 359 -18.46 15.84 1.21
CA ALA A 359 -18.33 15.96 -0.23
C ALA A 359 -19.21 17.07 -0.82
N SER A 360 -20.33 17.43 -0.18
CA SER A 360 -21.20 18.52 -0.64
C SER A 360 -20.61 19.92 -0.44
N ILE A 361 -19.67 20.07 0.51
CA ILE A 361 -18.97 21.32 0.73
C ILE A 361 -17.98 21.55 -0.42
N ALA A 362 -18.20 22.60 -1.25
CA ALA A 362 -17.37 22.88 -2.43
C ALA A 362 -17.18 21.62 -3.31
N GLY A 363 -18.28 20.93 -3.64
CA GLY A 363 -18.28 19.64 -4.36
C GLY A 363 -17.98 19.74 -5.86
N GLU A 364 -17.71 20.94 -6.42
CA GLU A 364 -17.53 21.15 -7.85
C GLU A 364 -16.32 22.05 -8.15
N GLY A 365 -15.63 21.76 -9.27
CA GLY A 365 -14.56 22.58 -9.82
C GLY A 365 -13.36 22.77 -8.88
N TRP A 366 -12.63 23.87 -9.09
CA TRP A 366 -11.42 24.19 -8.34
C TRP A 366 -11.61 24.40 -6.83
N PRO A 367 -12.75 24.93 -6.32
CA PRO A 367 -13.01 24.96 -4.88
C PRO A 367 -13.00 23.58 -4.25
N GLY A 368 -13.50 22.56 -4.96
CA GLY A 368 -13.44 21.17 -4.50
C GLY A 368 -11.99 20.64 -4.43
N VAL A 369 -11.15 21.01 -5.38
CA VAL A 369 -9.72 20.65 -5.36
C VAL A 369 -9.04 21.27 -4.15
N LEU A 370 -9.31 22.55 -3.84
CA LEU A 370 -8.77 23.23 -2.68
C LEU A 370 -9.22 22.55 -1.37
N ARG A 371 -10.51 22.22 -1.27
CA ARG A 371 -11.04 21.44 -0.13
C ARG A 371 -10.26 20.12 0.05
N SER A 372 -10.10 19.34 -1.02
CA SER A 372 -9.40 18.05 -0.99
C SER A 372 -7.94 18.19 -0.58
N LEU A 373 -7.27 19.26 -1.02
CA LEU A 373 -5.91 19.57 -0.60
C LEU A 373 -5.82 19.91 0.89
N LEU A 374 -6.69 20.79 1.35
CA LEU A 374 -6.77 21.20 2.77
C LEU A 374 -7.11 20.00 3.67
N PHE A 375 -8.03 19.14 3.24
CA PHE A 375 -8.36 17.90 3.93
C PHE A 375 -7.15 16.96 4.02
N SER A 376 -6.39 16.80 2.94
CA SER A 376 -5.19 15.97 2.93
C SER A 376 -4.13 16.48 3.91
N LEU A 377 -3.93 17.80 3.96
CA LEU A 377 -3.02 18.43 4.93
C LEU A 377 -3.54 18.29 6.37
N PHE A 378 -4.84 18.43 6.58
CA PHE A 378 -5.49 18.18 7.88
C PHE A 378 -5.25 16.75 8.36
N VAL A 379 -5.46 15.74 7.51
CA VAL A 379 -5.18 14.32 7.82
C VAL A 379 -3.72 14.11 8.20
N LEU A 380 -2.77 14.73 7.48
CA LEU A 380 -1.36 14.69 7.84
C LEU A 380 -1.11 15.33 9.22
N GLY A 381 -1.76 16.46 9.50
CA GLY A 381 -1.67 17.15 10.80
C GLY A 381 -2.16 16.27 11.96
N ILE A 382 -3.33 15.64 11.80
CA ILE A 382 -3.87 14.69 12.78
C ILE A 382 -2.93 13.48 12.94
N SER A 383 -2.43 12.92 11.84
CA SER A 383 -1.45 11.82 11.91
C SER A 383 -0.17 12.21 12.66
N ALA A 384 0.31 13.46 12.47
CA ALA A 384 1.44 14.00 13.21
C ALA A 384 1.17 14.10 14.71
N LEU A 385 -0.01 14.64 15.07
CA LEU A 385 -0.44 14.78 16.47
C LEU A 385 -0.54 13.41 17.15
N LEU A 386 -1.28 12.47 16.56
CA LEU A 386 -1.44 11.12 17.09
C LEU A 386 -0.08 10.38 17.21
N THR A 387 0.81 10.58 16.23
CA THR A 387 2.17 10.00 16.27
C THR A 387 3.00 10.58 17.43
N ARG A 388 2.86 11.89 17.74
CA ARG A 388 3.47 12.53 18.93
C ARG A 388 2.88 11.98 20.24
N MET A 389 1.58 11.69 20.25
CA MET A 389 0.89 11.02 21.36
C MET A 389 1.24 9.52 21.48
N LYS A 390 2.24 9.04 20.73
CA LYS A 390 2.70 7.64 20.69
C LYS A 390 1.70 6.64 20.13
N ILE A 391 0.69 7.10 19.40
CA ILE A 391 -0.20 6.24 18.60
C ILE A 391 0.51 5.96 17.28
N ARG A 392 1.13 4.77 17.20
CA ARG A 392 1.90 4.34 16.02
C ARG A 392 1.48 2.94 15.63
N LEU A 393 0.89 2.80 14.46
CA LEU A 393 0.49 1.49 13.96
C LEU A 393 1.66 0.81 13.25
N GLN A 394 1.96 -0.41 13.67
CA GLN A 394 3.02 -1.24 13.07
C GLN A 394 2.52 -2.66 12.85
N LEU A 395 2.87 -3.19 11.67
CA LEU A 395 2.58 -4.54 11.22
C LEU A 395 3.82 -5.43 11.29
#